data_7f91e58511cd3c62c5af36d908abb5c3
#
_entry.id   7f91e58511cd3c62c5af36d908abb5c3
#
_cell.length_a   1.000
_cell.length_b   1.000
_cell.length_c   1.000
_cell.angle_alpha   90.00
_cell.angle_beta   90.00
_cell.angle_gamma   90.00
#
_symmetry.space_group_name_H-M   'P 1'
#
loop_
_entity.id
_entity.type
_entity.pdbx_description
1 polymer ?
#
loop_
_entity_poly.entity_id
_entity_poly.type
_entity_poly.pdbx_seq_one_letter_code
_entity_poly.pdbx_strand_id
1 'polypeptide(L)'
;MALQKWPNRGASNATPADFMSTRRTQRRSFFVPSPSQIAEPSFVAVDFETANRMGGVSACQVAMVKVLDGQIVDRLNTLIRPPKGWDSFEFTYLHGISAADVADAPGWINIADTVSHFVDGATVYAHNAAFDSRVWRQLDEHFGTTTLPAPFFCSYRTAQRLSLIHI
;
A
#
# COMPACT_ATOMS: atom_id res chain seq x y z
N MET A 1 -54.50 -21.29 5.01
CA MET A 1 -53.19 -20.67 4.69
C MET A 1 -52.68 -19.92 5.89
N ALA A 2 -51.69 -20.46 6.58
CA ALA A 2 -51.19 -19.89 7.80
C ALA A 2 -49.93 -19.02 7.46
N LEU A 3 -49.97 -17.75 7.88
CA LEU A 3 -48.90 -16.80 7.73
C LEU A 3 -47.80 -17.11 8.78
N GLN A 4 -46.64 -17.50 8.33
CA GLN A 4 -45.45 -17.76 9.14
C GLN A 4 -44.84 -16.43 9.65
N LYS A 5 -44.89 -16.19 10.96
CA LYS A 5 -44.24 -15.05 11.62
C LYS A 5 -42.72 -15.25 11.66
N TRP A 6 -41.98 -14.29 11.18
CA TRP A 6 -40.51 -14.20 11.32
C TRP A 6 -40.15 -13.84 12.79
N PRO A 7 -39.09 -14.44 13.36
CA PRO A 7 -38.66 -14.06 14.71
C PRO A 7 -37.95 -12.68 14.66
N ASN A 8 -38.36 -11.84 15.59
CA ASN A 8 -37.78 -10.53 15.88
C ASN A 8 -36.29 -10.70 16.29
N ARG A 9 -35.36 -10.25 15.49
CA ARG A 9 -33.94 -10.16 15.90
C ARG A 9 -33.82 -8.95 16.82
N GLY A 10 -33.46 -9.19 18.07
CA GLY A 10 -33.17 -8.16 19.05
C GLY A 10 -32.13 -7.16 18.53
N ALA A 11 -32.44 -5.88 18.65
CA ALA A 11 -31.53 -4.80 18.37
C ALA A 11 -30.33 -4.87 19.34
N SER A 12 -29.12 -5.01 18.84
CA SER A 12 -27.92 -4.88 19.65
C SER A 12 -27.75 -3.43 20.08
N ASN A 13 -27.68 -3.17 21.40
CA ASN A 13 -27.42 -1.87 22.00
C ASN A 13 -25.95 -1.45 21.87
N ALA A 14 -25.37 -1.50 20.66
CA ALA A 14 -24.02 -1.00 20.42
C ALA A 14 -24.06 0.53 20.28
N THR A 15 -23.26 1.24 21.07
CA THR A 15 -23.15 2.69 21.00
C THR A 15 -22.33 3.14 19.79
N PRO A 16 -22.51 4.39 19.28
CA PRO A 16 -21.68 4.92 18.21
C PRO A 16 -20.16 4.90 18.52
N ALA A 17 -19.78 4.96 19.79
CA ALA A 17 -18.39 4.87 20.23
C ALA A 17 -17.80 3.46 20.03
N ASP A 18 -18.61 2.41 20.23
CA ASP A 18 -18.18 1.01 20.04
C ASP A 18 -17.96 0.71 18.53
N PHE A 19 -18.77 1.33 17.66
CA PHE A 19 -18.66 1.16 16.23
C PHE A 19 -17.42 1.90 15.66
N MET A 20 -17.05 3.06 16.22
CA MET A 20 -15.83 3.78 15.86
C MET A 20 -14.57 3.10 16.41
N SER A 21 -14.63 2.52 17.59
CA SER A 21 -13.51 1.80 18.22
C SER A 21 -13.17 0.54 17.43
N THR A 22 -14.15 -0.26 17.02
CA THR A 22 -13.96 -1.48 16.23
C THR A 22 -13.37 -1.18 14.84
N ARG A 23 -13.83 -0.10 14.16
CA ARG A 23 -13.27 0.31 12.87
C ARG A 23 -11.81 0.79 12.99
N ARG A 24 -11.45 1.46 14.07
CA ARG A 24 -10.07 1.95 14.29
C ARG A 24 -9.12 0.81 14.65
N THR A 25 -9.57 -0.18 15.39
CA THR A 25 -8.79 -1.37 15.74
C THR A 25 -8.60 -2.27 14.52
N GLN A 26 -9.64 -2.47 13.71
CA GLN A 26 -9.59 -3.25 12.47
C GLN A 26 -8.64 -2.62 11.43
N ARG A 27 -8.62 -1.26 11.26
CA ARG A 27 -7.67 -0.57 10.39
C ARG A 27 -6.21 -0.70 10.88
N ARG A 28 -5.98 -0.79 12.20
CA ARG A 28 -4.64 -0.97 12.76
C ARG A 28 -4.09 -2.38 12.53
N SER A 29 -4.94 -3.41 12.47
CA SER A 29 -4.54 -4.79 12.22
C SER A 29 -4.28 -5.08 10.73
N PHE A 30 -4.84 -4.29 9.82
CA PHE A 30 -4.78 -4.52 8.37
C PHE A 30 -3.34 -4.54 7.82
N PHE A 31 -2.44 -3.71 8.39
CA PHE A 31 -1.04 -3.63 7.97
C PHE A 31 -0.07 -4.40 8.86
N VAL A 32 -0.55 -5.26 9.75
CA VAL A 32 0.30 -6.05 10.64
C VAL A 32 0.16 -7.52 10.29
N PRO A 33 1.23 -8.18 9.85
CA PRO A 33 1.20 -9.59 9.50
C PRO A 33 0.99 -10.49 10.74
N SER A 34 0.44 -11.66 10.53
CA SER A 34 0.42 -12.74 11.52
C SER A 34 1.83 -13.29 11.77
N PRO A 35 2.06 -14.03 12.88
CA PRO A 35 3.36 -14.67 13.10
C PRO A 35 3.82 -15.59 11.95
N SER A 36 2.90 -16.32 11.33
CA SER A 36 3.20 -17.18 10.18
C SER A 36 3.62 -16.39 8.94
N GLN A 37 3.01 -15.22 8.71
CA GLN A 37 3.39 -14.32 7.61
C GLN A 37 4.73 -13.61 7.87
N ILE A 38 5.07 -13.34 9.14
CA ILE A 38 6.39 -12.79 9.50
C ILE A 38 7.51 -13.84 9.26
N ALA A 39 7.19 -15.12 9.48
CA ALA A 39 8.15 -16.22 9.29
C ALA A 39 8.37 -16.56 7.81
N GLU A 40 7.54 -16.05 6.91
CA GLU A 40 7.67 -16.27 5.47
C GLU A 40 8.91 -15.53 4.93
N PRO A 41 9.92 -16.26 4.38
CA PRO A 41 11.18 -15.65 3.94
C PRO A 41 11.11 -14.99 2.56
N SER A 42 9.94 -15.03 1.91
CA SER A 42 9.73 -14.54 0.55
C SER A 42 8.72 -13.40 0.55
N PHE A 43 9.11 -12.24 -0.02
CA PHE A 43 8.27 -11.04 -0.06
C PHE A 43 8.77 -10.04 -1.10
N VAL A 44 7.99 -9.01 -1.37
CA VAL A 44 8.41 -7.81 -2.11
C VAL A 44 8.38 -6.61 -1.18
N ALA A 45 9.48 -5.87 -1.08
CA ALA A 45 9.49 -4.55 -0.46
C ALA A 45 9.19 -3.48 -1.53
N VAL A 46 8.39 -2.47 -1.19
CA VAL A 46 8.05 -1.35 -2.08
C VAL A 46 8.22 -0.02 -1.37
N ASP A 47 8.58 1.00 -2.15
CA ASP A 47 8.67 2.38 -1.72
C ASP A 47 8.29 3.30 -2.88
N PHE A 48 7.46 4.31 -2.60
CA PHE A 48 7.02 5.32 -3.56
C PHE A 48 7.52 6.71 -3.17
N GLU A 49 7.96 7.48 -4.18
CA GLU A 49 8.16 8.92 -4.02
C GLU A 49 7.04 9.69 -4.74
N THR A 50 6.61 10.80 -4.13
CA THR A 50 5.59 11.69 -4.69
C THR A 50 6.17 13.09 -4.91
N ALA A 51 5.81 13.71 -6.03
CA ALA A 51 6.30 15.05 -6.39
C ALA A 51 5.78 16.14 -5.44
N ASN A 52 4.57 15.96 -4.87
CA ASN A 52 3.91 16.97 -4.05
C ASN A 52 2.91 16.34 -3.05
N ARG A 53 2.31 17.21 -2.22
CA ARG A 53 1.35 16.83 -1.16
C ARG A 53 -0.09 16.58 -1.63
N MET A 54 -0.39 16.78 -2.90
CA MET A 54 -1.77 16.69 -3.42
C MET A 54 -2.31 15.24 -3.35
N GLY A 55 -1.44 14.24 -3.44
CA GLY A 55 -1.84 12.84 -3.29
C GLY A 55 -0.97 11.88 -4.10
N GLY A 56 -1.31 10.60 -4.07
CA GLY A 56 -0.54 9.53 -4.69
C GLY A 56 -0.47 9.59 -6.22
N VAL A 57 -1.43 10.27 -6.87
CA VAL A 57 -1.39 10.50 -8.33
C VAL A 57 -0.15 11.30 -8.76
N SER A 58 0.46 12.06 -7.82
CA SER A 58 1.73 12.75 -8.04
C SER A 58 2.97 11.86 -7.90
N ALA A 59 2.83 10.53 -7.86
CA ALA A 59 3.97 9.62 -7.76
C ALA A 59 4.99 9.89 -8.86
N CYS A 60 6.26 10.03 -8.47
CA CYS A 60 7.38 10.32 -9.36
C CYS A 60 8.44 9.22 -9.40
N GLN A 61 8.36 8.23 -8.50
CA GLN A 61 9.21 7.03 -8.52
C GLN A 61 8.49 5.88 -7.83
N VAL A 62 8.78 4.66 -8.27
CA VAL A 62 8.54 3.42 -7.53
C VAL A 62 9.82 2.58 -7.51
N ALA A 63 10.20 2.12 -6.33
CA ALA A 63 11.30 1.18 -6.12
C ALA A 63 10.77 -0.10 -5.46
N MET A 64 11.23 -1.25 -5.94
CA MET A 64 10.83 -2.55 -5.43
C MET A 64 12.02 -3.50 -5.35
N VAL A 65 12.00 -4.35 -4.32
CA VAL A 65 13.00 -5.41 -4.13
C VAL A 65 12.26 -6.73 -3.89
N LYS A 66 12.54 -7.74 -4.71
CA LYS A 66 11.99 -9.09 -4.54
C LYS A 66 12.98 -9.95 -3.75
N VAL A 67 12.47 -10.55 -2.69
CA VAL A 67 13.20 -11.48 -1.83
C VAL A 67 12.54 -12.84 -1.96
N LEU A 68 13.32 -13.89 -2.25
CA LEU A 68 12.92 -15.29 -2.21
C LEU A 68 13.86 -16.05 -1.27
N ASP A 69 13.29 -16.80 -0.35
CA ASP A 69 14.05 -17.60 0.64
C ASP A 69 15.14 -16.79 1.37
N GLY A 70 14.82 -15.54 1.72
CA GLY A 70 15.73 -14.63 2.40
C GLY A 70 16.83 -14.00 1.52
N GLN A 71 16.84 -14.29 0.20
CA GLN A 71 17.81 -13.73 -0.75
C GLN A 71 17.16 -12.72 -1.67
N ILE A 72 17.83 -11.59 -1.91
CA ILE A 72 17.41 -10.63 -2.92
C ILE A 72 17.66 -11.24 -4.31
N VAL A 73 16.56 -11.45 -5.06
CA VAL A 73 16.63 -12.06 -6.39
C VAL A 73 16.37 -11.07 -7.52
N ASP A 74 15.66 -9.96 -7.25
CA ASP A 74 15.35 -8.97 -8.28
C ASP A 74 15.14 -7.57 -7.70
N ARG A 75 15.28 -6.54 -8.54
CA ARG A 75 15.04 -5.13 -8.20
C ARG A 75 14.40 -4.43 -9.38
N LEU A 76 13.38 -3.62 -9.07
CA LEU A 76 12.77 -2.69 -10.00
C LEU A 76 12.91 -1.30 -9.42
N ASN A 77 13.42 -0.36 -10.21
CA ASN A 77 13.49 1.06 -9.85
C ASN A 77 13.17 1.86 -11.10
N THR A 78 12.08 2.61 -11.09
CA THR A 78 11.67 3.40 -12.24
C THR A 78 11.09 4.74 -11.81
N LEU A 79 11.48 5.79 -12.53
CA LEU A 79 10.84 7.08 -12.46
C LEU A 79 9.46 7.00 -13.10
N ILE A 80 8.55 7.84 -12.62
CA ILE A 80 7.18 7.96 -13.10
C ILE A 80 6.94 9.41 -13.44
N ARG A 81 6.38 9.69 -14.61
CA ARG A 81 5.93 11.03 -14.94
C ARG A 81 4.51 11.24 -14.41
N PRO A 82 4.33 12.13 -13.42
CA PRO A 82 2.99 12.48 -12.95
C PRO A 82 2.15 13.11 -14.08
N PRO A 83 0.82 12.90 -14.10
CA PRO A 83 -0.02 13.52 -15.10
C PRO A 83 -0.13 15.04 -14.86
N LYS A 84 -0.47 15.78 -15.94
CA LYS A 84 -0.67 17.24 -15.88
C LYS A 84 -1.64 17.62 -14.75
N GLY A 85 -1.25 18.61 -13.96
CA GLY A 85 -1.98 19.06 -12.78
C GLY A 85 -1.55 18.37 -11.48
N TRP A 86 -0.76 17.28 -11.56
CA TRP A 86 -0.13 16.61 -10.42
C TRP A 86 1.39 16.68 -10.46
N ASP A 87 1.93 17.44 -11.40
CA ASP A 87 3.32 17.54 -11.83
C ASP A 87 4.08 18.75 -11.26
N SER A 88 3.58 19.37 -10.20
CA SER A 88 4.36 20.33 -9.39
C SER A 88 5.32 19.58 -8.48
N PHE A 89 6.60 19.93 -8.46
CA PHE A 89 7.64 19.27 -7.68
C PHE A 89 7.96 20.07 -6.41
N GLU A 90 7.23 19.77 -5.33
CA GLU A 90 7.41 20.39 -4.01
C GLU A 90 8.44 19.63 -3.16
N PHE A 91 8.64 18.33 -3.39
CA PHE A 91 9.44 17.45 -2.54
C PHE A 91 10.82 17.10 -3.10
N THR A 92 11.25 17.77 -4.18
CA THR A 92 12.62 17.59 -4.73
C THR A 92 13.72 17.71 -3.67
N TYR A 93 13.56 18.60 -2.68
CA TYR A 93 14.52 18.73 -1.58
C TYR A 93 14.63 17.49 -0.69
N LEU A 94 13.62 16.62 -0.70
CA LEU A 94 13.53 15.43 0.15
C LEU A 94 14.14 14.20 -0.54
N HIS A 95 13.76 13.94 -1.79
CA HIS A 95 14.17 12.74 -2.54
C HIS A 95 15.08 13.04 -3.74
N GLY A 96 15.33 14.29 -4.07
CA GLY A 96 16.24 14.70 -5.13
C GLY A 96 15.65 14.68 -6.55
N ILE A 97 14.45 14.11 -6.75
CA ILE A 97 13.82 13.99 -8.08
C ILE A 97 13.16 15.32 -8.43
N SER A 98 13.42 15.81 -9.65
CA SER A 98 12.85 17.03 -10.20
C SER A 98 11.94 16.76 -11.39
N ALA A 99 11.23 17.79 -11.86
CA ALA A 99 10.43 17.71 -13.09
C ALA A 99 11.27 17.35 -14.32
N ALA A 100 12.55 17.79 -14.36
CA ALA A 100 13.45 17.47 -15.46
C ALA A 100 13.81 15.98 -15.49
N ASP A 101 13.97 15.35 -14.32
CA ASP A 101 14.34 13.93 -14.24
C ASP A 101 13.25 13.00 -14.75
N VAL A 102 11.98 13.42 -14.62
CA VAL A 102 10.82 12.60 -15.05
C VAL A 102 10.25 13.00 -16.39
N ALA A 103 10.84 13.99 -17.09
CA ALA A 103 10.29 14.54 -18.32
C ALA A 103 10.05 13.48 -19.40
N ASP A 104 10.97 12.52 -19.53
CA ASP A 104 10.91 11.42 -20.49
C ASP A 104 10.50 10.08 -19.82
N ALA A 105 10.15 10.10 -18.52
CA ALA A 105 9.73 8.89 -17.81
C ALA A 105 8.34 8.43 -18.28
N PRO A 106 8.04 7.12 -18.19
CA PRO A 106 6.72 6.61 -18.46
C PRO A 106 5.70 7.10 -17.42
N GLY A 107 4.45 7.28 -17.81
CA GLY A 107 3.35 7.45 -16.86
C GLY A 107 2.96 6.11 -16.22
N TRP A 108 2.20 6.18 -15.11
CA TRP A 108 1.75 4.97 -14.39
C TRP A 108 1.10 3.93 -15.31
N ILE A 109 0.21 4.36 -16.18
CA ILE A 109 -0.52 3.46 -17.11
C ILE A 109 0.43 2.59 -17.96
N ASN A 110 1.64 3.07 -18.21
CA ASN A 110 2.61 2.35 -19.06
C ASN A 110 3.42 1.31 -18.26
N ILE A 111 3.47 1.43 -16.93
CA ILE A 111 4.28 0.55 -16.07
C ILE A 111 3.43 -0.29 -15.10
N ALA A 112 2.15 0.00 -14.95
CA ALA A 112 1.28 -0.66 -13.98
C ALA A 112 1.33 -2.20 -14.09
N ASP A 113 1.27 -2.74 -15.29
CA ASP A 113 1.38 -4.17 -15.55
C ASP A 113 2.76 -4.73 -15.16
N THR A 114 3.84 -4.00 -15.46
CA THR A 114 5.21 -4.39 -15.09
C THR A 114 5.35 -4.45 -13.58
N VAL A 115 4.83 -3.44 -12.86
CA VAL A 115 4.84 -3.38 -11.40
C VAL A 115 4.01 -4.53 -10.80
N SER A 116 2.84 -4.80 -11.35
CA SER A 116 1.98 -5.92 -10.94
C SER A 116 2.65 -7.28 -11.15
N HIS A 117 3.26 -7.50 -12.31
CA HIS A 117 4.01 -8.73 -12.61
C HIS A 117 5.25 -8.89 -11.73
N PHE A 118 5.90 -7.79 -11.34
CA PHE A 118 7.02 -7.87 -10.42
C PHE A 118 6.59 -8.41 -9.06
N VAL A 119 5.41 -8.02 -8.56
CA VAL A 119 4.85 -8.56 -7.31
C VAL A 119 4.47 -10.05 -7.46
N ASP A 120 3.80 -10.42 -8.56
CA ASP A 120 3.42 -11.80 -8.88
C ASP A 120 2.76 -12.55 -7.70
N GLY A 121 1.79 -11.90 -7.03
CA GLY A 121 1.05 -12.47 -5.91
C GLY A 121 1.83 -12.57 -4.59
N ALA A 122 3.09 -12.10 -4.54
CA ALA A 122 3.89 -12.11 -3.32
C ALA A 122 3.30 -11.18 -2.25
N THR A 123 3.60 -11.48 -0.99
CA THR A 123 3.35 -10.58 0.13
C THR A 123 4.16 -9.28 -0.04
N VAL A 124 3.51 -8.13 0.10
CA VAL A 124 4.17 -6.82 -0.03
C VAL A 124 4.37 -6.15 1.31
N TYR A 125 5.57 -5.60 1.51
CA TYR A 125 5.93 -4.76 2.64
C TYR A 125 6.35 -3.36 2.18
N ALA A 126 5.92 -2.34 2.93
CA ALA A 126 6.44 -0.99 2.83
C ALA A 126 6.76 -0.42 4.22
N HIS A 127 7.66 0.55 4.29
CA HIS A 127 7.87 1.32 5.53
C HIS A 127 6.79 2.39 5.63
N ASN A 128 5.98 2.38 6.73
CA ASN A 128 4.77 3.20 6.83
C ASN A 128 3.74 2.89 5.72
N ALA A 129 3.45 1.61 5.52
CA ALA A 129 2.62 1.06 4.43
C ALA A 129 1.28 1.77 4.14
N ALA A 130 0.77 2.56 5.10
CA ALA A 130 -0.43 3.38 4.88
C ALA A 130 -0.20 4.49 3.83
N PHE A 131 1.04 4.95 3.65
CA PHE A 131 1.41 5.90 2.61
C PHE A 131 1.45 5.19 1.25
N ASP A 132 2.28 4.17 1.09
CA ASP A 132 2.52 3.49 -0.18
C ASP A 132 1.26 2.81 -0.73
N SER A 133 0.50 2.13 0.13
CA SER A 133 -0.76 1.52 -0.29
C SER A 133 -1.80 2.56 -0.73
N ARG A 134 -1.79 3.75 -0.13
CA ARG A 134 -2.65 4.86 -0.55
C ARG A 134 -2.19 5.42 -1.89
N VAL A 135 -0.88 5.62 -2.09
CA VAL A 135 -0.31 6.08 -3.36
C VAL A 135 -0.71 5.12 -4.47
N TRP A 136 -0.46 3.84 -4.30
CA TRP A 136 -0.79 2.82 -5.29
C TRP A 136 -2.28 2.76 -5.61
N ARG A 137 -3.14 2.74 -4.60
CA ARG A 137 -4.58 2.76 -4.78
C ARG A 137 -5.07 4.00 -5.54
N GLN A 138 -4.52 5.20 -5.24
CA GLN A 138 -4.90 6.42 -5.93
C GLN A 138 -4.43 6.45 -7.39
N LEU A 139 -3.29 5.83 -7.69
CA LEU A 139 -2.84 5.61 -9.06
C LEU A 139 -3.81 4.69 -9.82
N ASP A 140 -4.16 3.54 -9.22
CA ASP A 140 -5.13 2.61 -9.81
C ASP A 140 -6.50 3.27 -10.04
N GLU A 141 -7.01 4.01 -9.06
CA GLU A 141 -8.27 4.75 -9.16
C GLU A 141 -8.24 5.81 -10.28
N HIS A 142 -7.12 6.54 -10.42
CA HIS A 142 -6.98 7.62 -11.40
C HIS A 142 -6.85 7.09 -12.83
N PHE A 143 -6.08 6.02 -13.01
CA PHE A 143 -5.77 5.46 -14.32
C PHE A 143 -6.67 4.29 -14.73
N GLY A 144 -7.58 3.84 -13.86
CA GLY A 144 -8.48 2.71 -14.11
C GLY A 144 -7.75 1.37 -14.14
N THR A 145 -6.62 1.25 -13.44
CA THR A 145 -5.89 -0.01 -13.26
C THR A 145 -6.33 -0.71 -11.96
N THR A 146 -5.97 -1.98 -11.78
CA THR A 146 -6.30 -2.78 -10.59
C THR A 146 -5.08 -3.63 -10.21
N THR A 147 -4.00 -2.96 -9.84
CA THR A 147 -2.70 -3.58 -9.64
C THR A 147 -2.25 -3.62 -8.17
N LEU A 148 -2.97 -2.93 -7.27
CA LEU A 148 -2.68 -2.92 -5.83
C LEU A 148 -2.71 -4.33 -5.25
N PRO A 149 -1.59 -4.85 -4.75
CA PRO A 149 -1.51 -6.21 -4.23
C PRO A 149 -2.19 -6.35 -2.85
N ALA A 150 -2.57 -7.59 -2.54
CA ALA A 150 -3.00 -8.01 -1.22
C ALA A 150 -2.38 -9.40 -0.93
N PRO A 151 -1.76 -9.61 0.25
CA PRO A 151 -1.69 -8.69 1.39
C PRO A 151 -0.60 -7.62 1.27
N PHE A 152 -0.78 -6.50 2.00
CA PHE A 152 0.14 -5.37 2.04
C PHE A 152 0.45 -5.02 3.51
N PHE A 153 1.70 -5.15 3.94
CA PHE A 153 2.09 -5.01 5.34
C PHE A 153 3.07 -3.86 5.60
N CYS A 154 3.13 -3.43 6.87
CA CYS A 154 3.99 -2.34 7.32
C CYS A 154 5.20 -2.88 8.07
N SER A 155 6.40 -2.68 7.52
CA SER A 155 7.66 -3.11 8.15
C SER A 155 7.90 -2.42 9.50
N TYR A 156 7.57 -1.14 9.63
CA TYR A 156 7.68 -0.40 10.88
C TYR A 156 6.79 -1.02 12.00
N ARG A 157 5.52 -1.32 11.69
CA ARG A 157 4.60 -1.96 12.65
C ARG A 157 4.99 -3.39 12.96
N THR A 158 5.53 -4.10 11.99
CA THR A 158 6.07 -5.46 12.18
C THR A 158 7.25 -5.42 13.15
N ALA A 159 8.20 -4.50 12.95
CA ALA A 159 9.34 -4.32 13.84
C ALA A 159 8.90 -3.95 15.28
N GLN A 160 7.93 -3.03 15.43
CA GLN A 160 7.37 -2.69 16.75
C GLN A 160 6.77 -3.92 17.45
N ARG A 161 6.06 -4.77 16.72
CA ARG A 161 5.47 -5.99 17.28
C ARG A 161 6.54 -6.99 17.71
N LEU A 162 7.59 -7.16 16.93
CA LEU A 162 8.72 -8.04 17.27
C LEU A 162 9.52 -7.51 18.46
N SER A 163 9.74 -6.20 18.54
CA SER A 163 10.47 -5.57 19.67
C SER A 163 9.72 -5.72 20.99
N LEU A 164 8.37 -5.70 20.96
CA LEU A 164 7.54 -5.90 22.16
C LEU A 164 7.56 -7.36 22.68
N ILE A 165 8.02 -8.30 21.86
CA ILE A 165 8.18 -9.73 22.24
C ILE A 165 9.52 -9.97 22.92
N HIS A 166 10.50 -9.06 22.74
CA HIS A 166 11.88 -9.19 23.25
C HIS A 166 12.19 -8.25 24.41
N ILE A 167 11.17 -7.50 24.92
CA ILE A 167 11.26 -6.73 26.15
C ILE A 167 10.50 -7.46 27.26
#